data_7809b353bcc24402830375d878371597
#
_entry.id   7809b353bcc24402830375d878371597
#
_cell.length_a   1.000
_cell.length_b   1.000
_cell.length_c   1.000
_cell.angle_alpha   90.00
_cell.angle_beta   90.00
_cell.angle_gamma   90.00
#
_symmetry.space_group_name_H-M   'P 1'
#
loop_
_entity.id
_entity.type
_entity.pdbx_description
1 polymer ?
#
loop_
_entity_poly.entity_id
_entity_poly.type
_entity_poly.pdbx_seq_one_letter_code
_entity_poly.pdbx_strand_id
1 'polypeptide(L)'
;MTNAIQIIRGDDFSFVLNVEDPTADNGNYILKDNDALYLGVTLPHQPFEHAILKKKYTKADQNLDGNIIATIKASDTLDLLPGVYYYSVKLRQGIDTEQETVTTVIYKTKFIIND
;
A
#
# COMPACT_ATOMS: atom_id res chain seq x y z
N MET A 1 -3.42 13.90 -2.90
CA MET A 1 -2.18 14.18 -2.17
C MET A 1 -1.89 13.07 -1.18
N THR A 2 -0.66 12.61 -1.15
CA THR A 2 -0.26 11.50 -0.29
C THR A 2 0.40 12.04 0.97
N ASN A 3 -0.05 11.57 2.13
CA ASN A 3 0.44 12.04 3.41
C ASN A 3 1.41 11.05 4.03
N ALA A 4 2.36 11.58 4.79
CA ALA A 4 3.21 10.77 5.64
C ALA A 4 2.36 10.01 6.67
N ILE A 5 2.80 8.82 7.02
CA ILE A 5 2.17 7.99 8.05
C ILE A 5 3.08 8.00 9.27
N GLN A 6 2.50 8.21 10.45
CA GLN A 6 3.21 8.09 11.72
C GLN A 6 2.44 7.12 12.61
N ILE A 7 3.15 6.14 13.15
CA ILE A 7 2.55 5.15 14.04
C ILE A 7 3.42 4.96 15.28
N ILE A 8 2.81 4.39 16.31
CA ILE A 8 3.55 3.96 17.51
C ILE A 8 3.88 2.48 17.32
N ARG A 9 5.14 2.11 17.56
CA ARG A 9 5.57 0.72 17.47
C ARG A 9 4.72 -0.15 18.38
N GLY A 10 4.19 -1.25 17.81
CA GLY A 10 3.36 -2.17 18.57
C GLY A 10 1.89 -1.79 18.67
N ASP A 11 1.46 -0.71 18.00
CA ASP A 11 0.05 -0.35 17.90
C ASP A 11 -0.53 -0.78 16.54
N ASP A 12 -1.82 -1.09 16.53
CA ASP A 12 -2.54 -1.27 15.26
C ASP A 12 -2.84 0.09 14.64
N PHE A 13 -2.72 0.17 13.33
CA PHE A 13 -3.02 1.38 12.59
C PHE A 13 -3.68 1.04 11.27
N SER A 14 -4.75 1.74 10.92
CA SER A 14 -5.46 1.53 9.66
C SER A 14 -5.57 2.83 8.88
N PHE A 15 -5.50 2.72 7.57
CA PHE A 15 -5.68 3.86 6.67
C PHE A 15 -6.34 3.40 5.38
N VAL A 16 -6.86 4.35 4.63
CA VAL A 16 -7.58 4.06 3.38
C VAL A 16 -6.63 4.16 2.20
N LEU A 17 -6.63 3.11 1.36
CA LEU A 17 -5.95 3.12 0.06
C LEU A 17 -6.97 3.14 -1.05
N ASN A 18 -6.72 3.95 -2.08
CA ASN A 18 -7.47 3.91 -3.32
C ASN A 18 -6.55 4.32 -4.48
N VAL A 19 -6.99 4.00 -5.69
CA VAL A 19 -6.29 4.36 -6.92
C VAL A 19 -7.19 5.34 -7.68
N GLU A 20 -6.68 6.52 -7.99
CA GLU A 20 -7.45 7.52 -8.71
C GLU A 20 -7.75 7.06 -10.14
N ASP A 21 -9.01 7.24 -10.54
CA ASP A 21 -9.46 7.01 -11.91
C ASP A 21 -10.47 8.10 -12.28
N PRO A 22 -10.05 9.12 -13.04
CA PRO A 22 -10.92 10.22 -13.40
C PRO A 22 -12.13 9.81 -14.24
N THR A 23 -12.10 8.62 -14.86
CA THR A 23 -13.19 8.12 -15.66
C THR A 23 -14.25 7.37 -14.86
N ALA A 24 -13.95 7.03 -13.60
CA ALA A 24 -14.90 6.35 -12.72
C ALA A 24 -15.87 7.35 -12.07
N ASP A 25 -17.10 6.91 -11.79
CA ASP A 25 -18.14 7.77 -11.23
C ASP A 25 -17.75 8.42 -9.91
N ASN A 26 -17.06 7.67 -9.04
CA ASN A 26 -16.61 8.17 -7.75
C ASN A 26 -15.12 8.52 -7.71
N GLY A 27 -14.45 8.53 -8.87
CA GLY A 27 -13.05 8.89 -8.96
C GLY A 27 -12.06 7.80 -8.58
N ASN A 28 -12.52 6.59 -8.26
CA ASN A 28 -11.66 5.49 -7.83
C ASN A 28 -11.69 4.31 -8.79
N TYR A 29 -10.51 3.76 -9.06
CA TYR A 29 -10.38 2.55 -9.87
C TYR A 29 -10.87 1.34 -9.09
N ILE A 30 -11.70 0.52 -9.73
CA ILE A 30 -12.18 -0.74 -9.16
C ILE A 30 -11.30 -1.88 -9.68
N LEU A 31 -10.67 -2.61 -8.77
CA LEU A 31 -9.80 -3.73 -9.11
C LEU A 31 -10.58 -4.82 -9.84
N LYS A 32 -9.96 -5.39 -10.86
CA LYS A 32 -10.49 -6.52 -11.61
C LYS A 32 -9.94 -7.83 -11.04
N ASP A 33 -10.44 -8.96 -11.53
CA ASP A 33 -10.07 -10.28 -11.00
C ASP A 33 -8.56 -10.55 -11.04
N ASN A 34 -7.86 -10.04 -12.05
CA ASN A 34 -6.43 -10.24 -12.21
C ASN A 34 -5.59 -9.03 -11.81
N ASP A 35 -6.13 -8.19 -10.95
CA ASP A 35 -5.43 -7.02 -10.43
C ASP A 35 -5.07 -7.22 -8.97
N ALA A 36 -3.98 -6.57 -8.54
CA ALA A 36 -3.60 -6.54 -7.12
C ALA A 36 -2.90 -5.23 -6.80
N LEU A 37 -3.10 -4.77 -5.58
CA LEU A 37 -2.43 -3.58 -5.04
C LEU A 37 -1.43 -4.04 -4.00
N TYR A 38 -0.19 -3.59 -4.11
CA TYR A 38 0.87 -3.97 -3.18
C TYR A 38 1.35 -2.77 -2.40
N LEU A 39 1.37 -2.90 -1.09
CA LEU A 39 1.97 -1.93 -0.17
C LEU A 39 3.30 -2.48 0.30
N GLY A 40 4.36 -1.69 0.20
CA GLY A 40 5.68 -2.07 0.69
C GLY A 40 6.29 -0.96 1.54
N VAL A 41 6.86 -1.32 2.69
CA VAL A 41 7.60 -0.41 3.56
C VAL A 41 9.08 -0.77 3.46
N THR A 42 9.90 0.22 3.16
CA THR A 42 11.34 0.04 2.91
C THR A 42 12.18 0.99 3.75
N LEU A 43 13.45 0.63 3.92
CA LEU A 43 14.48 1.58 4.33
C LEU A 43 14.76 2.57 3.20
N PRO A 44 15.39 3.74 3.49
CA PRO A 44 15.54 4.80 2.49
C PRO A 44 16.18 4.38 1.17
N HIS A 45 17.12 3.46 1.18
CA HIS A 45 17.84 3.05 -0.02
C HIS A 45 17.48 1.66 -0.52
N GLN A 46 16.40 1.10 0.01
CA GLN A 46 16.00 -0.27 -0.30
C GLN A 46 15.01 -0.26 -1.47
N PRO A 47 15.15 -1.18 -2.44
CA PRO A 47 14.15 -1.32 -3.51
C PRO A 47 12.87 -1.95 -2.98
N PHE A 48 11.78 -1.74 -3.71
CA PHE A 48 10.45 -2.24 -3.33
C PHE A 48 10.43 -3.76 -3.13
N GLU A 49 11.17 -4.49 -3.94
CA GLU A 49 11.25 -5.95 -3.87
C GLU A 49 11.78 -6.45 -2.53
N HIS A 50 12.56 -5.63 -1.85
CA HIS A 50 13.18 -5.98 -0.56
C HIS A 50 12.48 -5.31 0.61
N ALA A 51 11.21 -4.92 0.44
CA ALA A 51 10.46 -4.28 1.51
C ALA A 51 10.42 -5.16 2.76
N ILE A 52 10.62 -4.51 3.91
CA ILE A 52 10.64 -5.21 5.21
C ILE A 52 9.22 -5.54 5.68
N LEU A 53 8.22 -4.84 5.15
CA LEU A 53 6.82 -5.11 5.40
C LEU A 53 6.10 -5.04 4.06
N LYS A 54 5.34 -6.09 3.73
CA LYS A 54 4.60 -6.20 2.47
C LYS A 54 3.16 -6.58 2.76
N LYS A 55 2.23 -5.92 2.09
CA LYS A 55 0.81 -6.25 2.12
C LYS A 55 0.30 -6.33 0.69
N LYS A 56 -0.57 -7.29 0.44
CA LYS A 56 -1.22 -7.48 -0.87
C LYS A 56 -2.72 -7.37 -0.70
N TYR A 57 -3.35 -6.59 -1.57
CA TYR A 57 -4.79 -6.41 -1.58
C TYR A 57 -5.33 -6.75 -2.97
N THR A 58 -6.49 -7.40 -2.99
CA THR A 58 -7.14 -7.79 -4.23
C THR A 58 -8.54 -7.21 -4.28
N LYS A 59 -9.28 -7.52 -5.34
CA LYS A 59 -10.67 -7.10 -5.52
C LYS A 59 -11.52 -7.45 -4.29
N ALA A 60 -11.26 -8.59 -3.64
CA ALA A 60 -12.02 -9.03 -2.47
C ALA A 60 -11.86 -8.11 -1.26
N ASP A 61 -10.76 -7.35 -1.21
CA ASP A 61 -10.46 -6.42 -0.11
C ASP A 61 -11.06 -5.04 -0.32
N GLN A 62 -11.58 -4.78 -1.51
CA GLN A 62 -12.06 -3.46 -1.92
C GLN A 62 -13.56 -3.33 -1.71
N ASN A 63 -14.01 -2.19 -1.16
CA ASN A 63 -15.43 -1.93 -1.04
C ASN A 63 -16.02 -1.41 -2.34
N LEU A 64 -17.34 -1.15 -2.35
CA LEU A 64 -18.05 -0.71 -3.55
C LEU A 64 -17.59 0.67 -4.04
N ASP A 65 -17.04 1.49 -3.16
CA ASP A 65 -16.56 2.83 -3.50
C ASP A 65 -15.12 2.82 -4.02
N GLY A 66 -14.47 1.67 -4.07
CA GLY A 66 -13.10 1.54 -4.53
C GLY A 66 -12.06 1.76 -3.44
N ASN A 67 -12.45 1.73 -2.18
CA ASN A 67 -11.54 1.91 -1.06
C ASN A 67 -11.12 0.58 -0.44
N ILE A 68 -9.86 0.53 -0.01
CA ILE A 68 -9.29 -0.61 0.71
C ILE A 68 -8.87 -0.11 2.08
N ILE A 69 -9.24 -0.82 3.14
CA ILE A 69 -8.74 -0.52 4.48
C ILE A 69 -7.44 -1.29 4.67
N ALA A 70 -6.34 -0.57 4.63
CA ALA A 70 -5.02 -1.15 4.87
C ALA A 70 -4.74 -1.10 6.37
N THR A 71 -4.41 -2.23 6.97
CA THR A 71 -4.13 -2.31 8.40
C THR A 71 -2.69 -2.74 8.64
N ILE A 72 -1.97 -1.95 9.42
CA ILE A 72 -0.68 -2.30 9.97
C ILE A 72 -0.94 -2.83 11.37
N LYS A 73 -0.72 -4.12 11.58
CA LYS A 73 -0.96 -4.76 12.87
C LYS A 73 0.20 -4.48 13.83
N ALA A 74 -0.08 -4.54 15.12
CA ALA A 74 0.94 -4.41 16.17
C ALA A 74 2.14 -5.32 15.90
N SER A 75 1.88 -6.57 15.49
CA SER A 75 2.93 -7.56 15.20
C SER A 75 3.80 -7.18 14.00
N ASP A 76 3.31 -6.36 13.08
CA ASP A 76 4.08 -5.96 11.90
C ASP A 76 5.25 -5.04 12.26
N THR A 77 5.12 -4.25 13.31
CA THR A 77 6.13 -3.24 13.67
C THR A 77 6.88 -3.56 14.97
N LEU A 78 6.41 -4.55 15.72
CA LEU A 78 6.96 -4.83 17.06
C LEU A 78 8.47 -5.08 17.04
N ASP A 79 8.97 -5.76 16.00
CA ASP A 79 10.38 -6.10 15.86
C ASP A 79 11.16 -5.09 15.02
N LEU A 80 10.52 -3.98 14.60
CA LEU A 80 11.19 -2.94 13.84
C LEU A 80 11.74 -1.87 14.77
N LEU A 81 12.90 -1.31 14.41
CA LEU A 81 13.47 -0.20 15.15
C LEU A 81 12.67 1.07 14.86
N PRO A 82 12.47 1.94 15.87
CA PRO A 82 11.91 3.27 15.62
C PRO A 82 12.76 4.04 14.62
N GLY A 83 12.13 4.83 13.77
CA GLY A 83 12.86 5.62 12.79
C GLY A 83 12.00 5.96 11.59
N VAL A 84 12.66 6.49 10.56
CA VAL A 84 12.03 6.91 9.32
C VAL A 84 12.19 5.82 8.28
N TYR A 85 11.05 5.33 7.80
CA TYR A 85 10.95 4.39 6.69
C TYR A 85 10.18 5.07 5.56
N TYR A 86 10.02 4.38 4.45
CA TYR A 86 9.23 4.88 3.33
C TYR A 86 8.26 3.80 2.89
N TYR A 87 7.03 4.20 2.54
CA TYR A 87 6.10 3.28 1.94
C TYR A 87 5.83 3.63 0.50
N SER A 88 5.58 2.61 -0.29
CA SER A 88 5.18 2.74 -1.69
C SER A 88 4.02 1.81 -1.94
N VAL A 89 3.19 2.19 -2.91
CA VAL A 89 2.04 1.37 -3.33
C VAL A 89 2.13 1.19 -4.84
N LYS A 90 2.05 -0.06 -5.28
CA LYS A 90 2.08 -0.40 -6.70
C LYS A 90 0.83 -1.17 -7.09
N LEU A 91 0.28 -0.83 -8.24
CA LEU A 91 -0.85 -1.53 -8.84
C LEU A 91 -0.31 -2.46 -9.93
N ARG A 92 -0.61 -3.75 -9.82
CA ARG A 92 -0.36 -4.71 -10.89
C ARG A 92 -1.69 -5.07 -11.53
N GLN A 93 -1.76 -4.92 -12.84
CA GLN A 93 -2.97 -5.20 -13.62
C GLN A 93 -2.69 -6.34 -14.58
N GLY A 94 -3.69 -7.21 -14.76
CA GLY A 94 -3.57 -8.34 -15.68
C GLY A 94 -2.52 -9.35 -15.27
N ILE A 95 -2.42 -9.67 -13.99
CA ILE A 95 -1.43 -10.61 -13.46
C ILE A 95 -1.60 -11.97 -14.13
N ASP A 96 -0.47 -12.58 -14.53
CA ASP A 96 -0.39 -13.85 -15.23
C ASP A 96 -0.99 -13.82 -16.66
N THR A 97 -1.16 -12.63 -17.22
CA THR A 97 -1.53 -12.44 -18.61
C THR A 97 -0.37 -11.82 -19.39
N GLU A 98 -0.45 -11.84 -20.72
CA GLU A 98 0.56 -11.22 -21.58
C GLU A 98 0.54 -9.69 -21.49
N GLN A 99 -0.52 -9.13 -20.90
CA GLN A 99 -0.71 -7.69 -20.81
C GLN A 99 -0.55 -7.18 -19.38
N GLU A 100 0.23 -7.90 -18.58
CA GLU A 100 0.49 -7.46 -17.21
C GLU A 100 1.22 -6.13 -17.21
N THR A 101 0.71 -5.18 -16.41
CA THR A 101 1.34 -3.88 -16.23
C THR A 101 1.54 -3.60 -14.74
N VAL A 102 2.54 -2.76 -14.44
CA VAL A 102 2.83 -2.32 -13.07
C VAL A 102 2.88 -0.80 -13.06
N THR A 103 2.09 -0.18 -12.19
CA THR A 103 2.04 1.27 -12.04
C THR A 103 2.31 1.64 -10.58
N THR A 104 3.21 2.61 -10.37
CA THR A 104 3.44 3.14 -9.04
C THR A 104 2.34 4.16 -8.72
N VAL A 105 1.54 3.85 -7.71
CA VAL A 105 0.43 4.69 -7.25
C VAL A 105 0.92 5.71 -6.22
N ILE A 106 1.73 5.24 -5.27
CA ILE A 106 2.36 6.07 -4.25
C ILE A 106 3.85 5.75 -4.25
N TYR A 107 4.70 6.78 -4.37
CA TYR A 107 6.13 6.60 -4.41
C TYR A 107 6.78 7.15 -3.14
N LYS A 108 7.50 6.28 -2.45
CA LYS A 108 8.41 6.58 -1.32
C LYS A 108 7.97 7.76 -0.44
N THR A 109 6.84 7.60 0.22
CA THR A 109 6.33 8.57 1.18
C THR A 109 6.73 8.15 2.59
N LYS A 110 7.03 9.11 3.45
CA LYS A 110 7.54 8.82 4.80
C LYS A 110 6.56 7.96 5.60
N PHE A 111 7.13 6.94 6.24
CA PHE A 111 6.45 6.04 7.16
C PHE A 111 7.28 6.03 8.44
N ILE A 112 6.80 6.73 9.46
CA ILE A 112 7.58 6.97 10.67
C ILE A 112 7.08 6.06 11.78
N ILE A 113 8.01 5.31 12.37
CA ILE A 113 7.72 4.45 13.52
C ILE A 113 8.30 5.14 14.76
N ASN A 114 7.42 5.50 15.68
CA ASN A 114 7.80 6.09 16.96
C ASN A 114 7.76 5.01 18.05
N ASP A 115 8.57 5.22 19.06
CA ASP A 115 8.59 4.30 20.20
C ASP A 115 7.64 4.74 21.30
#